data_0bb1e268d73eb0aceaae706dc6da0a04
#
_entry.id   0bb1e268d73eb0aceaae706dc6da0a04
#
_cell.length_a   1.000
_cell.length_b   1.000
_cell.length_c   1.000
_cell.angle_alpha   90.00
_cell.angle_beta   90.00
_cell.angle_gamma   90.00
#
_symmetry.space_group_name_H-M   'P 1'
#
loop_
_entity.id
_entity.type
_entity.pdbx_description
1 polymer ?
#
loop_
_entity_poly.entity_id
_entity_poly.type
_entity_poly.pdbx_seq_one_letter_code
_entity_poly.pdbx_strand_id
1 'polypeptide(L)'
;MGYTQKRAGRDGKPRYTAVYHDLRGERRSAGTFANKKDANAAWQKAVAKIGEGRLNDPRRGRQTFRRYVTEEWLPNHVMEVTTREAYTYQIGKHILPWFGPMRMNEIMSAHVREWVTDLQAKGVSAASIQKVRFILSAIFTAALDDVTFLHPCKGVRTPTVPRKPLKIITPEQFDAIYVALPDPVSRLLVETDIESGLRWGELAEFRVRDLDPVTQILTVSRTVVQVDPKFHPSGQRFLVKQYPKDKENRRLKLSQQLNAKLAAHIAAKGLSEDDLLFTMLVPASPTARLRALPDPATLGFTKPNVAGRQYRHATMSGYNAGKCRCRHCKDAAAIYRASRRADGKDEPRQPRAVDTDGHISRDWFRQKIWGPALKRAGMTFHVRAHDLRHAHASWLLAGGADLQMVKERLGHGSISTTERYLHTLPEADDDALDAFSRIRTRTQGRPA
;
A
#
# COMPACT_ATOMS: atom_id res chain seq x y z
N MET A 1 -16.65 -26.63 -36.50
CA MET A 1 -17.13 -26.51 -37.90
C MET A 1 -18.02 -25.30 -38.04
N GLY A 2 -18.10 -24.71 -39.27
CA GLY A 2 -18.99 -23.57 -39.55
C GLY A 2 -19.78 -23.78 -40.82
N TYR A 3 -20.81 -22.97 -41.03
CA TYR A 3 -21.68 -23.02 -42.20
C TYR A 3 -22.32 -21.66 -42.48
N THR A 4 -22.89 -21.51 -43.67
CA THR A 4 -23.63 -20.30 -44.06
C THR A 4 -25.14 -20.58 -44.03
N GLN A 5 -25.90 -19.72 -43.31
CA GLN A 5 -27.33 -19.74 -43.22
C GLN A 5 -27.93 -18.63 -44.06
N LYS A 6 -28.82 -18.97 -45.02
CA LYS A 6 -29.58 -18.00 -45.82
C LYS A 6 -30.79 -17.50 -44.98
N ARG A 7 -31.05 -16.18 -45.01
CA ARG A 7 -32.19 -15.52 -44.35
C ARG A 7 -32.77 -14.48 -45.30
N ALA A 8 -34.03 -14.15 -45.15
CA ALA A 8 -34.62 -12.98 -45.81
C ALA A 8 -34.21 -11.71 -45.04
N GLY A 9 -33.72 -10.71 -45.75
CA GLY A 9 -33.48 -9.34 -45.19
C GLY A 9 -34.82 -8.60 -45.02
N ARG A 10 -34.76 -7.49 -44.25
CA ARG A 10 -35.94 -6.58 -44.09
C ARG A 10 -36.39 -5.97 -45.42
N ASP A 11 -35.51 -5.90 -46.40
CA ASP A 11 -35.68 -5.41 -47.74
C ASP A 11 -36.08 -6.49 -48.74
N GLY A 12 -36.47 -7.68 -48.27
CA GLY A 12 -36.85 -8.86 -49.09
C GLY A 12 -35.64 -9.52 -49.80
N LYS A 13 -34.45 -8.93 -49.77
CA LYS A 13 -33.28 -9.51 -50.43
C LYS A 13 -32.64 -10.61 -49.59
N PRO A 14 -32.05 -11.66 -50.23
CA PRO A 14 -31.37 -12.71 -49.48
C PRO A 14 -30.17 -12.18 -48.75
N ARG A 15 -30.01 -12.57 -47.47
CA ARG A 15 -28.83 -12.32 -46.62
C ARG A 15 -28.25 -13.65 -46.17
N TYR A 16 -26.93 -13.68 -46.02
CA TYR A 16 -26.18 -14.88 -45.70
C TYR A 16 -25.44 -14.66 -44.38
N THR A 17 -25.83 -15.40 -43.34
CA THR A 17 -25.18 -15.32 -42.03
C THR A 17 -24.12 -16.41 -41.93
N ALA A 18 -22.87 -16.00 -41.69
CA ALA A 18 -21.77 -16.89 -41.39
C ALA A 18 -21.91 -17.40 -39.94
N VAL A 19 -22.02 -18.71 -39.77
CA VAL A 19 -22.20 -19.35 -38.45
C VAL A 19 -21.04 -20.32 -38.21
N TYR A 20 -20.51 -20.31 -36.99
CA TYR A 20 -19.49 -21.27 -36.55
C TYR A 20 -19.77 -21.69 -35.10
N HIS A 21 -19.14 -22.76 -34.64
CA HIS A 21 -19.16 -23.17 -33.25
C HIS A 21 -17.83 -22.83 -32.60
N ASP A 22 -17.88 -22.21 -31.40
CA ASP A 22 -16.70 -21.94 -30.59
C ASP A 22 -16.19 -23.24 -29.92
N LEU A 23 -15.08 -23.17 -29.15
CA LEU A 23 -14.50 -24.33 -28.47
C LEU A 23 -15.42 -24.93 -27.39
N ARG A 24 -16.43 -24.20 -26.95
CA ARG A 24 -17.46 -24.71 -26.00
C ARG A 24 -18.62 -25.37 -26.73
N GLY A 25 -18.54 -25.45 -28.08
CA GLY A 25 -19.63 -25.97 -28.89
C GLY A 25 -20.79 -24.98 -29.09
N GLU A 26 -20.68 -23.74 -28.56
CA GLU A 26 -21.73 -22.75 -28.71
C GLU A 26 -21.77 -22.14 -30.11
N ARG A 27 -23.00 -21.93 -30.60
CA ARG A 27 -23.23 -21.32 -31.91
C ARG A 27 -22.91 -19.82 -31.89
N ARG A 28 -21.99 -19.40 -32.77
CA ARG A 28 -21.57 -18.02 -32.94
C ARG A 28 -21.76 -17.53 -34.37
N SER A 29 -21.91 -16.23 -34.57
CA SER A 29 -22.02 -15.60 -35.89
C SER A 29 -20.80 -14.79 -36.23
N ALA A 30 -20.18 -15.03 -37.39
CA ALA A 30 -19.09 -14.23 -37.94
C ALA A 30 -19.56 -13.05 -38.79
N GLY A 31 -20.87 -12.78 -38.82
CA GLY A 31 -21.48 -11.66 -39.54
C GLY A 31 -22.56 -12.09 -40.53
N THR A 32 -23.28 -11.11 -41.11
CA THR A 32 -24.29 -11.32 -42.14
C THR A 32 -23.88 -10.51 -43.39
N PHE A 33 -23.89 -11.16 -44.53
CA PHE A 33 -23.34 -10.66 -45.79
C PHE A 33 -24.41 -10.67 -46.90
N ALA A 34 -24.17 -9.89 -47.96
CA ALA A 34 -25.08 -9.83 -49.09
C ALA A 34 -24.99 -11.08 -49.99
N ASN A 35 -23.83 -11.76 -49.98
CA ASN A 35 -23.60 -12.97 -50.80
C ASN A 35 -23.06 -14.14 -49.97
N LYS A 36 -23.21 -15.35 -50.52
CA LYS A 36 -22.79 -16.59 -49.88
C LYS A 36 -21.25 -16.75 -49.81
N LYS A 37 -20.52 -16.19 -50.77
CA LYS A 37 -19.07 -16.31 -50.84
C LYS A 37 -18.40 -15.60 -49.66
N ASP A 38 -18.81 -14.36 -49.37
CA ASP A 38 -18.29 -13.58 -48.26
C ASP A 38 -18.65 -14.22 -46.91
N ALA A 39 -19.87 -14.74 -46.77
CA ALA A 39 -20.29 -15.45 -45.57
C ALA A 39 -19.44 -16.74 -45.36
N ASN A 40 -19.16 -17.49 -46.42
CA ASN A 40 -18.27 -18.66 -46.35
C ASN A 40 -16.83 -18.25 -45.93
N ALA A 41 -16.28 -17.26 -46.56
CA ALA A 41 -14.92 -16.76 -46.19
C ALA A 41 -14.87 -16.28 -44.72
N ALA A 42 -15.94 -15.67 -44.23
CA ALA A 42 -16.00 -15.15 -42.87
C ALA A 42 -16.02 -16.29 -41.81
N TRP A 43 -16.85 -17.32 -42.00
CA TRP A 43 -16.85 -18.43 -41.02
C TRP A 43 -15.59 -19.30 -41.15
N GLN A 44 -15.04 -19.51 -42.34
CA GLN A 44 -13.77 -20.22 -42.52
C GLN A 44 -12.63 -19.49 -41.80
N LYS A 45 -12.54 -18.18 -41.97
CA LYS A 45 -11.57 -17.33 -41.24
C LYS A 45 -11.76 -17.39 -39.72
N ALA A 46 -13.00 -17.46 -39.23
CA ALA A 46 -13.29 -17.62 -37.82
C ALA A 46 -12.86 -18.99 -37.28
N VAL A 47 -13.12 -20.08 -38.03
CA VAL A 47 -12.71 -21.45 -37.67
C VAL A 47 -11.18 -21.60 -37.74
N ALA A 48 -10.51 -21.02 -38.74
CA ALA A 48 -9.04 -21.02 -38.81
C ALA A 48 -8.40 -20.34 -37.59
N LYS A 49 -8.94 -19.18 -37.17
CA LYS A 49 -8.49 -18.50 -35.96
C LYS A 49 -8.67 -19.34 -34.68
N ILE A 50 -9.75 -20.12 -34.60
CA ILE A 50 -9.98 -21.07 -33.51
C ILE A 50 -8.90 -22.16 -33.52
N GLY A 51 -8.58 -22.72 -34.70
CA GLY A 51 -7.53 -23.72 -34.88
C GLY A 51 -6.12 -23.19 -34.53
N GLU A 52 -5.88 -21.89 -34.69
CA GLU A 52 -4.67 -21.18 -34.26
C GLU A 52 -4.64 -20.81 -32.77
N GLY A 53 -5.64 -21.22 -31.99
CA GLY A 53 -5.76 -20.83 -30.58
C GLY A 53 -6.20 -19.37 -30.35
N ARG A 54 -6.56 -18.64 -31.41
CA ARG A 54 -6.98 -17.23 -31.36
C ARG A 54 -8.50 -17.12 -31.20
N LEU A 55 -8.96 -17.29 -29.96
CA LEU A 55 -10.36 -17.49 -29.58
C LEU A 55 -11.17 -16.21 -29.37
N ASN A 56 -10.83 -15.12 -29.99
CA ASN A 56 -11.54 -13.87 -29.68
C ASN A 56 -12.89 -13.76 -30.41
N ASP A 57 -13.95 -13.64 -29.60
CA ASP A 57 -15.16 -12.96 -30.06
C ASP A 57 -14.81 -11.47 -30.32
N PRO A 58 -14.87 -10.99 -31.58
CA PRO A 58 -14.56 -9.59 -31.89
C PRO A 58 -15.42 -8.58 -31.12
N ARG A 59 -16.54 -9.03 -30.54
CA ARG A 59 -17.44 -8.22 -29.72
C ARG A 59 -16.83 -7.92 -28.33
N ARG A 60 -16.02 -8.81 -27.77
CA ARG A 60 -15.39 -8.60 -26.48
C ARG A 60 -14.42 -7.41 -26.49
N GLY A 61 -13.68 -7.21 -27.58
CA GLY A 61 -12.81 -6.06 -27.73
C GLY A 61 -13.54 -4.72 -27.86
N ARG A 62 -14.85 -4.71 -28.19
CA ARG A 62 -15.66 -3.50 -28.29
C ARG A 62 -16.16 -2.97 -26.96
N GLN A 63 -16.06 -3.76 -25.88
CA GLN A 63 -16.41 -3.26 -24.56
C GLN A 63 -15.45 -2.15 -24.11
N THR A 64 -15.94 -1.24 -23.23
CA THR A 64 -15.10 -0.18 -22.71
C THR A 64 -14.06 -0.74 -21.73
N PHE A 65 -12.91 -0.08 -21.66
CA PHE A 65 -11.87 -0.41 -20.68
C PHE A 65 -12.40 -0.39 -19.25
N ARG A 66 -13.26 0.59 -18.92
CA ARG A 66 -13.92 0.66 -17.61
C ARG A 66 -14.67 -0.63 -17.31
N ARG A 67 -15.55 -1.06 -18.21
CA ARG A 67 -16.36 -2.27 -18.02
C ARG A 67 -15.49 -3.50 -17.79
N TYR A 68 -14.52 -3.70 -18.67
CA TYR A 68 -13.59 -4.84 -18.54
C TYR A 68 -12.88 -4.84 -17.18
N VAL A 69 -12.32 -3.69 -16.76
CA VAL A 69 -11.57 -3.61 -15.50
C VAL A 69 -12.45 -3.80 -14.28
N THR A 70 -13.65 -3.19 -14.24
CA THR A 70 -14.50 -3.21 -13.04
C THR A 70 -15.34 -4.46 -12.91
N GLU A 71 -15.79 -5.06 -14.03
CA GLU A 71 -16.72 -6.18 -14.04
C GLU A 71 -16.03 -7.54 -14.27
N GLU A 72 -14.87 -7.54 -14.96
CA GLU A 72 -14.18 -8.79 -15.30
C GLU A 72 -12.83 -8.92 -14.60
N TRP A 73 -11.91 -7.96 -14.79
CA TRP A 73 -10.52 -8.10 -14.33
C TRP A 73 -10.36 -7.99 -12.81
N LEU A 74 -10.83 -6.90 -12.19
CA LEU A 74 -10.69 -6.69 -10.75
C LEU A 74 -11.37 -7.80 -9.90
N PRO A 75 -12.59 -8.27 -10.23
CA PRO A 75 -13.20 -9.35 -9.47
C PRO A 75 -12.44 -10.68 -9.58
N ASN A 76 -11.97 -11.02 -10.78
CA ASN A 76 -11.42 -12.35 -11.08
C ASN A 76 -9.89 -12.44 -10.94
N HIS A 77 -9.18 -11.29 -10.83
CA HIS A 77 -7.73 -11.32 -10.70
C HIS A 77 -7.30 -11.73 -9.29
N VAL A 78 -6.59 -12.85 -9.19
CA VAL A 78 -6.10 -13.38 -7.90
C VAL A 78 -4.99 -12.47 -7.38
N MET A 79 -5.24 -11.83 -6.26
CA MET A 79 -4.28 -10.96 -5.59
C MET A 79 -4.61 -10.81 -4.10
N GLU A 80 -3.59 -10.48 -3.32
CA GLU A 80 -3.72 -10.15 -1.91
C GLU A 80 -4.63 -8.94 -1.66
N VAL A 81 -5.37 -8.94 -0.56
CA VAL A 81 -6.34 -7.87 -0.22
C VAL A 81 -5.72 -6.48 -0.26
N THR A 82 -4.52 -6.31 0.30
CA THR A 82 -3.79 -5.03 0.28
C THR A 82 -3.36 -4.60 -1.12
N THR A 83 -3.05 -5.55 -2.00
CA THR A 83 -2.74 -5.29 -3.40
C THR A 83 -3.99 -4.86 -4.15
N ARG A 84 -5.12 -5.53 -3.91
CA ARG A 84 -6.43 -5.18 -4.49
C ARG A 84 -6.84 -3.76 -4.12
N GLU A 85 -6.73 -3.41 -2.84
CA GLU A 85 -6.99 -2.04 -2.37
C GLU A 85 -6.11 -1.01 -3.09
N ALA A 86 -4.79 -1.26 -3.11
CA ALA A 86 -3.83 -0.36 -3.76
C ALA A 86 -4.08 -0.24 -5.27
N TYR A 87 -4.41 -1.35 -5.95
CA TYR A 87 -4.72 -1.35 -7.38
C TYR A 87 -6.01 -0.61 -7.66
N THR A 88 -7.08 -0.88 -6.90
CA THR A 88 -8.37 -0.19 -7.06
C THR A 88 -8.20 1.33 -6.93
N TYR A 89 -7.42 1.78 -5.94
CA TYR A 89 -7.12 3.20 -5.78
C TYR A 89 -6.35 3.77 -6.98
N GLN A 90 -5.28 3.11 -7.42
CA GLN A 90 -4.45 3.59 -8.53
C GLN A 90 -5.20 3.57 -9.86
N ILE A 91 -5.99 2.53 -10.12
CA ILE A 91 -6.84 2.40 -11.29
C ILE A 91 -7.87 3.55 -11.32
N GLY A 92 -8.58 3.76 -10.22
CA GLY A 92 -9.59 4.83 -10.11
C GLY A 92 -9.01 6.22 -10.28
N LYS A 93 -7.82 6.46 -9.71
CA LYS A 93 -7.19 7.79 -9.71
C LYS A 93 -6.49 8.14 -11.02
N HIS A 94 -5.80 7.18 -11.66
CA HIS A 94 -4.87 7.49 -12.74
C HIS A 94 -5.20 6.81 -14.07
N ILE A 95 -5.85 5.64 -14.07
CA ILE A 95 -6.06 4.84 -15.27
C ILE A 95 -7.46 5.05 -15.85
N LEU A 96 -8.51 4.87 -15.05
CA LEU A 96 -9.89 5.01 -15.51
C LEU A 96 -10.27 6.42 -16.01
N PRO A 97 -9.74 7.52 -15.48
CA PRO A 97 -10.03 8.85 -16.04
C PRO A 97 -9.58 9.01 -17.50
N TRP A 98 -8.51 8.32 -17.91
CA TRP A 98 -7.96 8.37 -19.26
C TRP A 98 -8.53 7.28 -20.18
N PHE A 99 -8.38 6.02 -19.80
CA PHE A 99 -8.72 4.88 -20.64
C PHE A 99 -10.16 4.40 -20.48
N GLY A 100 -10.83 4.77 -19.39
CA GLY A 100 -12.15 4.23 -19.04
C GLY A 100 -13.20 4.31 -20.16
N PRO A 101 -13.36 5.42 -20.91
CA PRO A 101 -14.33 5.51 -21.99
C PRO A 101 -13.89 4.82 -23.29
N MET A 102 -12.60 4.52 -23.46
CA MET A 102 -12.08 3.90 -24.68
C MET A 102 -12.46 2.43 -24.77
N ARG A 103 -12.62 1.92 -25.98
CA ARG A 103 -12.81 0.48 -26.20
C ARG A 103 -11.47 -0.25 -26.10
N MET A 104 -11.50 -1.50 -25.57
CA MET A 104 -10.30 -2.30 -25.35
C MET A 104 -9.46 -2.47 -26.60
N ASN A 105 -10.08 -2.67 -27.76
CA ASN A 105 -9.40 -2.87 -29.05
C ASN A 105 -8.93 -1.57 -29.73
N GLU A 106 -9.30 -0.40 -29.20
CA GLU A 106 -8.88 0.91 -29.72
C GLU A 106 -7.66 1.47 -28.97
N ILE A 107 -7.32 0.91 -27.82
CA ILE A 107 -6.19 1.40 -27.02
C ILE A 107 -4.87 0.94 -27.64
N MET A 108 -4.10 1.90 -28.12
CA MET A 108 -2.82 1.73 -28.83
C MET A 108 -1.65 2.23 -27.98
N SER A 109 -0.44 1.85 -28.35
CA SER A 109 0.79 2.31 -27.67
C SER A 109 0.97 3.85 -27.72
N ALA A 110 0.41 4.52 -28.74
CA ALA A 110 0.39 5.97 -28.79
C ALA A 110 -0.37 6.57 -27.60
N HIS A 111 -1.58 6.07 -27.32
CA HIS A 111 -2.39 6.54 -26.19
C HIS A 111 -1.70 6.32 -24.84
N VAL A 112 -0.94 5.21 -24.68
CA VAL A 112 -0.17 4.96 -23.45
C VAL A 112 1.00 5.94 -23.32
N ARG A 113 1.68 6.31 -24.42
CA ARG A 113 2.74 7.34 -24.39
C ARG A 113 2.18 8.71 -24.02
N GLU A 114 1.08 9.12 -24.65
CA GLU A 114 0.39 10.39 -24.34
C GLU A 114 -0.05 10.45 -22.88
N TRP A 115 -0.63 9.36 -22.36
CA TRP A 115 -1.01 9.27 -20.96
C TRP A 115 0.19 9.37 -20.00
N VAL A 116 1.33 8.76 -20.32
CA VAL A 116 2.55 8.92 -19.52
C VAL A 116 3.03 10.36 -19.51
N THR A 117 2.97 11.05 -20.67
CA THR A 117 3.33 12.47 -20.78
C THR A 117 2.36 13.36 -19.97
N ASP A 118 1.05 13.08 -20.03
CA ASP A 118 0.04 13.79 -19.24
C ASP A 118 0.25 13.63 -17.73
N LEU A 119 0.57 12.42 -17.28
CA LEU A 119 0.89 12.18 -15.88
C LEU A 119 2.14 12.94 -15.41
N GLN A 120 3.16 13.06 -16.28
CA GLN A 120 4.35 13.89 -16.00
C GLN A 120 3.98 15.38 -15.91
N ALA A 121 3.19 15.88 -16.84
CA ALA A 121 2.70 17.26 -16.84
C ALA A 121 1.88 17.60 -15.60
N LYS A 122 1.13 16.62 -15.06
CA LYS A 122 0.39 16.73 -13.79
C LYS A 122 1.26 16.59 -12.54
N GLY A 123 2.56 16.47 -12.67
CA GLY A 123 3.49 16.37 -11.55
C GLY A 123 3.46 15.01 -10.81
N VAL A 124 2.95 13.94 -11.44
CA VAL A 124 2.97 12.60 -10.85
C VAL A 124 4.41 12.08 -10.83
N SER A 125 4.86 11.57 -9.68
CA SER A 125 6.25 11.10 -9.53
C SER A 125 6.57 9.94 -10.47
N ALA A 126 7.83 9.84 -10.93
CA ALA A 126 8.33 8.77 -11.81
C ALA A 126 8.00 7.37 -11.26
N ALA A 127 8.19 7.14 -9.96
CA ALA A 127 7.87 5.88 -9.31
C ALA A 127 6.36 5.55 -9.37
N SER A 128 5.49 6.56 -9.21
CA SER A 128 4.05 6.38 -9.34
C SER A 128 3.65 6.07 -10.79
N ILE A 129 4.26 6.75 -11.76
CA ILE A 129 4.04 6.51 -13.20
C ILE A 129 4.45 5.07 -13.56
N GLN A 130 5.63 4.61 -13.11
CA GLN A 130 6.05 3.22 -13.32
C GLN A 130 5.03 2.23 -12.73
N LYS A 131 4.56 2.49 -11.51
CA LYS A 131 3.59 1.62 -10.84
C LYS A 131 2.26 1.55 -11.60
N VAL A 132 1.68 2.68 -12.00
CA VAL A 132 0.39 2.68 -12.71
C VAL A 132 0.52 2.11 -14.12
N ARG A 133 1.65 2.33 -14.80
CA ARG A 133 1.95 1.67 -16.09
C ARG A 133 2.09 0.15 -15.93
N PHE A 134 2.70 -0.32 -14.82
CA PHE A 134 2.78 -1.75 -14.51
C PHE A 134 1.37 -2.35 -14.31
N ILE A 135 0.49 -1.66 -13.57
CA ILE A 135 -0.91 -2.10 -13.38
C ILE A 135 -1.64 -2.15 -14.73
N LEU A 136 -1.53 -1.10 -15.55
CA LEU A 136 -2.11 -1.10 -16.90
C LEU A 136 -1.60 -2.26 -17.74
N SER A 137 -0.29 -2.56 -17.67
CA SER A 137 0.32 -3.69 -18.35
C SER A 137 -0.25 -5.03 -17.88
N ALA A 138 -0.46 -5.21 -16.57
CA ALA A 138 -1.05 -6.43 -16.02
C ALA A 138 -2.50 -6.64 -16.49
N ILE A 139 -3.28 -5.55 -16.60
CA ILE A 139 -4.63 -5.60 -17.15
C ILE A 139 -4.63 -6.08 -18.60
N PHE A 140 -3.74 -5.52 -19.44
CA PHE A 140 -3.64 -5.91 -20.85
C PHE A 140 -3.00 -7.28 -21.05
N THR A 141 -2.09 -7.71 -20.18
CA THR A 141 -1.57 -9.10 -20.20
C THR A 141 -2.71 -10.09 -19.95
N ALA A 142 -3.60 -9.82 -19.00
CA ALA A 142 -4.77 -10.69 -18.76
C ALA A 142 -5.83 -10.61 -19.87
N ALA A 143 -5.91 -9.49 -20.60
CA ALA A 143 -6.84 -9.31 -21.71
C ALA A 143 -6.32 -9.86 -23.03
N LEU A 144 -5.01 -10.19 -23.12
CA LEU A 144 -4.38 -10.65 -24.34
C LEU A 144 -4.98 -11.99 -24.76
N ASP A 145 -5.17 -12.16 -26.06
CA ASP A 145 -5.74 -13.37 -26.71
C ASP A 145 -7.21 -13.64 -26.41
N ASP A 146 -7.82 -13.01 -25.40
CA ASP A 146 -9.24 -13.15 -25.06
C ASP A 146 -10.06 -11.91 -25.46
N VAL A 147 -9.56 -10.71 -25.16
CA VAL A 147 -10.26 -9.43 -25.38
C VAL A 147 -9.55 -8.56 -26.42
N THR A 148 -8.23 -8.60 -26.46
CA THR A 148 -7.41 -7.83 -27.39
C THR A 148 -6.23 -8.66 -27.90
N PHE A 149 -5.74 -8.32 -29.10
CA PHE A 149 -4.53 -8.94 -29.69
C PHE A 149 -3.29 -8.07 -29.51
N LEU A 150 -3.48 -6.81 -29.11
CA LEU A 150 -2.40 -5.87 -28.94
C LEU A 150 -2.17 -5.61 -27.46
N HIS A 151 -0.90 -5.60 -27.07
CA HIS A 151 -0.47 -5.20 -25.75
C HIS A 151 0.06 -3.74 -25.80
N PRO A 152 -0.79 -2.73 -25.52
CA PRO A 152 -0.45 -1.33 -25.78
C PRO A 152 0.70 -0.80 -24.92
N CYS A 153 1.02 -1.47 -23.80
CA CYS A 153 2.15 -1.07 -22.96
C CYS A 153 3.51 -1.61 -23.45
N LYS A 154 3.53 -2.53 -24.45
CA LYS A 154 4.79 -3.09 -24.97
C LYS A 154 5.63 -1.97 -25.60
N GLY A 155 6.91 -1.88 -25.21
CA GLY A 155 7.85 -0.87 -25.72
C GLY A 155 7.63 0.57 -25.21
N VAL A 156 6.60 0.83 -24.38
CA VAL A 156 6.40 2.17 -23.81
C VAL A 156 7.32 2.35 -22.59
N ARG A 157 8.22 3.33 -22.68
CA ARG A 157 9.13 3.72 -21.61
C ARG A 157 8.43 4.64 -20.61
N THR A 158 8.88 4.60 -19.36
CA THR A 158 8.48 5.52 -18.29
C THR A 158 9.70 6.32 -17.84
N PRO A 159 9.50 7.46 -17.15
CA PRO A 159 10.59 8.21 -16.56
C PRO A 159 11.45 7.34 -15.63
N THR A 160 12.76 7.57 -15.65
CA THR A 160 13.70 6.88 -14.77
C THR A 160 13.48 7.31 -13.32
N VAL A 161 13.45 6.34 -12.42
CA VAL A 161 13.38 6.61 -10.97
C VAL A 161 14.81 6.66 -10.43
N PRO A 162 15.30 7.83 -10.03
CA PRO A 162 16.63 7.92 -9.46
C PRO A 162 16.68 7.16 -8.12
N ARG A 163 17.73 6.38 -7.92
CA ARG A 163 18.00 5.73 -6.63
C ARG A 163 18.45 6.80 -5.64
N LYS A 164 17.70 6.95 -4.56
CA LYS A 164 18.13 7.81 -3.44
C LYS A 164 18.97 6.97 -2.50
N PRO A 165 20.12 7.50 -2.01
CA PRO A 165 20.89 6.82 -0.98
C PRO A 165 20.03 6.64 0.28
N LEU A 166 20.16 5.49 0.92
CA LEU A 166 19.50 5.23 2.21
C LEU A 166 20.18 6.12 3.27
N LYS A 167 19.36 6.88 3.98
CA LYS A 167 19.83 7.60 5.18
C LYS A 167 19.56 6.69 6.38
N ILE A 168 20.63 6.17 6.95
CA ILE A 168 20.58 5.33 8.15
C ILE A 168 20.77 6.23 9.37
N ILE A 169 19.96 6.05 10.40
CA ILE A 169 20.17 6.72 11.69
C ILE A 169 21.37 6.10 12.40
N THR A 170 22.16 6.94 13.07
CA THR A 170 23.26 6.47 13.92
C THR A 170 22.73 5.97 15.27
N PRO A 171 23.53 5.20 16.04
CA PRO A 171 23.18 4.82 17.41
C PRO A 171 22.82 6.02 18.29
N GLU A 172 23.59 7.11 18.23
CA GLU A 172 23.37 8.33 19.03
C GLU A 172 22.06 9.03 18.65
N GLN A 173 21.72 9.04 17.35
CA GLN A 173 20.43 9.55 16.87
C GLN A 173 19.27 8.68 17.36
N PHE A 174 19.45 7.35 17.39
CA PHE A 174 18.47 6.45 17.96
C PHE A 174 18.28 6.70 19.46
N ASP A 175 19.34 6.85 20.22
CA ASP A 175 19.27 7.13 21.65
C ASP A 175 18.54 8.45 21.95
N ALA A 176 18.79 9.48 21.15
CA ALA A 176 18.07 10.76 21.25
C ALA A 176 16.57 10.57 20.97
N ILE A 177 16.20 9.78 19.97
CA ILE A 177 14.80 9.46 19.66
C ILE A 177 14.16 8.64 20.79
N TYR A 178 14.89 7.63 21.32
CA TYR A 178 14.42 6.75 22.38
C TYR A 178 14.08 7.50 23.66
N VAL A 179 14.97 8.40 24.09
CA VAL A 179 14.74 9.27 25.25
C VAL A 179 13.54 10.20 25.02
N ALA A 180 13.35 10.66 23.80
CA ALA A 180 12.25 11.54 23.41
C ALA A 180 10.89 10.84 23.29
N LEU A 181 10.80 9.51 23.39
CA LEU A 181 9.53 8.78 23.38
C LEU A 181 8.71 9.05 24.67
N PRO A 182 7.37 9.14 24.58
CA PRO A 182 6.54 9.69 25.66
C PRO A 182 6.41 8.78 26.87
N ASP A 183 6.49 7.48 26.70
CA ASP A 183 6.16 6.50 27.74
C ASP A 183 7.00 5.21 27.61
N PRO A 184 7.10 4.40 28.68
CA PRO A 184 7.87 3.17 28.69
C PRO A 184 7.43 2.12 27.65
N VAL A 185 6.13 2.04 27.35
CA VAL A 185 5.60 1.06 26.38
C VAL A 185 6.02 1.44 24.96
N SER A 186 5.93 2.74 24.62
CA SER A 186 6.43 3.24 23.34
C SER A 186 7.94 3.04 23.18
N ARG A 187 8.72 3.18 24.27
CA ARG A 187 10.15 2.88 24.27
C ARG A 187 10.42 1.42 24.04
N LEU A 188 9.74 0.53 24.74
CA LEU A 188 9.89 -0.91 24.60
C LEU A 188 9.51 -1.38 23.18
N LEU A 189 8.43 -0.82 22.61
CA LEU A 189 8.02 -1.13 21.23
C LEU A 189 9.11 -0.73 20.22
N VAL A 190 9.68 0.47 20.35
CA VAL A 190 10.72 0.98 19.44
C VAL A 190 12.04 0.22 19.62
N GLU A 191 12.40 -0.13 20.84
CA GLU A 191 13.57 -0.97 21.15
C GLU A 191 13.39 -2.39 20.56
N THR A 192 12.18 -2.93 20.65
CA THR A 192 11.86 -4.24 20.01
C THR A 192 11.97 -4.14 18.49
N ASP A 193 11.50 -3.03 17.87
CA ASP A 193 11.57 -2.84 16.42
C ASP A 193 13.03 -2.77 15.93
N ILE A 194 13.87 -1.95 16.58
CA ILE A 194 15.27 -1.78 16.19
C ILE A 194 16.09 -3.05 16.42
N GLU A 195 15.88 -3.78 17.50
CA GLU A 195 16.68 -4.97 17.82
C GLU A 195 16.24 -6.21 17.04
N SER A 196 14.96 -6.34 16.72
CA SER A 196 14.44 -7.48 15.96
C SER A 196 14.45 -7.26 14.45
N GLY A 197 14.42 -6.01 13.99
CA GLY A 197 14.26 -5.66 12.58
C GLY A 197 12.93 -6.13 11.99
N LEU A 198 11.88 -6.26 12.78
CA LEU A 198 10.55 -6.69 12.35
C LEU A 198 9.96 -5.69 11.32
N ARG A 199 9.07 -6.18 10.48
CA ARG A 199 8.18 -5.28 9.73
C ARG A 199 7.07 -4.78 10.65
N TRP A 200 6.59 -3.56 10.44
CA TRP A 200 5.54 -2.99 11.29
C TRP A 200 4.36 -3.93 11.54
N GLY A 201 3.89 -4.65 10.52
CA GLY A 201 2.78 -5.58 10.67
C GLY A 201 3.13 -6.84 11.48
N GLU A 202 4.38 -7.26 11.48
CA GLU A 202 4.89 -8.35 12.31
C GLU A 202 5.01 -7.89 13.77
N LEU A 203 5.55 -6.70 14.00
CA LEU A 203 5.66 -6.09 15.32
C LEU A 203 4.28 -5.82 15.94
N ALA A 204 3.32 -5.32 15.17
CA ALA A 204 1.98 -5.02 15.65
C ALA A 204 1.13 -6.27 15.94
N GLU A 205 1.47 -7.43 15.34
CA GLU A 205 0.84 -8.73 15.58
C GLU A 205 1.64 -9.59 16.57
N PHE A 206 2.73 -9.09 17.14
CA PHE A 206 3.56 -9.84 18.06
C PHE A 206 2.78 -10.19 19.32
N ARG A 207 2.61 -11.51 19.58
CA ARG A 207 1.90 -12.07 20.75
C ARG A 207 2.86 -12.70 21.73
N VAL A 208 2.40 -12.88 22.97
CA VAL A 208 3.21 -13.50 24.03
C VAL A 208 3.74 -14.87 23.61
N ARG A 209 2.91 -15.73 23.02
CA ARG A 209 3.30 -17.07 22.54
C ARG A 209 4.39 -17.10 21.46
N ASP A 210 4.67 -15.98 20.82
CA ASP A 210 5.71 -15.91 19.80
C ASP A 210 7.11 -15.77 20.39
N LEU A 211 7.21 -15.42 21.69
CA LEU A 211 8.45 -15.28 22.43
C LEU A 211 8.64 -16.47 23.38
N ASP A 212 9.73 -17.19 23.21
CA ASP A 212 10.22 -18.13 24.21
C ASP A 212 11.21 -17.38 25.13
N PRO A 213 10.82 -17.07 26.38
CA PRO A 213 11.67 -16.29 27.28
C PRO A 213 12.90 -17.05 27.77
N VAL A 214 12.90 -18.39 27.71
CA VAL A 214 14.03 -19.24 28.16
C VAL A 214 15.12 -19.27 27.10
N THR A 215 14.76 -19.52 25.85
CA THR A 215 15.71 -19.55 24.72
C THR A 215 15.95 -18.16 24.10
N GLN A 216 15.16 -17.15 24.48
CA GLN A 216 15.19 -15.79 23.94
C GLN A 216 14.84 -15.75 22.43
N ILE A 217 14.12 -16.75 21.96
CA ILE A 217 13.78 -16.88 20.55
C ILE A 217 12.40 -16.26 20.29
N LEU A 218 12.38 -15.31 19.36
CA LEU A 218 11.16 -14.77 18.76
C LEU A 218 10.86 -15.53 17.46
N THR A 219 9.65 -16.06 17.35
CA THR A 219 9.13 -16.71 16.13
C THR A 219 8.20 -15.76 15.39
N VAL A 220 8.51 -15.46 14.13
CA VAL A 220 7.71 -14.59 13.27
C VAL A 220 6.94 -15.48 12.28
N SER A 221 5.67 -15.71 12.55
CA SER A 221 4.79 -16.57 11.75
C SER A 221 3.58 -15.83 11.17
N ARG A 222 3.27 -14.64 11.67
CA ARG A 222 2.08 -13.87 11.32
C ARG A 222 2.41 -12.41 11.05
N THR A 223 1.48 -11.73 10.42
CA THR A 223 1.53 -10.27 10.23
C THR A 223 0.12 -9.71 10.19
N VAL A 224 -0.07 -8.52 10.71
CA VAL A 224 -1.31 -7.77 10.54
C VAL A 224 -1.16 -6.72 9.46
N VAL A 225 -2.19 -6.57 8.64
CA VAL A 225 -2.28 -5.51 7.63
C VAL A 225 -3.52 -4.67 7.86
N GLN A 226 -3.37 -3.36 7.72
CA GLN A 226 -4.50 -2.44 7.79
C GLN A 226 -5.08 -2.27 6.39
N VAL A 227 -6.39 -2.45 6.25
CA VAL A 227 -7.14 -2.35 4.99
C VAL A 227 -8.38 -1.46 5.17
N ASP A 228 -8.87 -0.92 4.08
CA ASP A 228 -10.20 -0.28 4.09
C ASP A 228 -11.26 -1.36 4.34
N PRO A 229 -12.22 -1.14 5.27
CA PRO A 229 -13.26 -2.11 5.62
C PRO A 229 -14.00 -2.75 4.45
N LYS A 230 -14.15 -2.03 3.33
CA LYS A 230 -14.79 -2.56 2.12
C LYS A 230 -14.02 -3.70 1.43
N PHE A 231 -12.72 -3.84 1.72
CA PHE A 231 -11.88 -4.93 1.21
C PHE A 231 -11.67 -6.04 2.24
N HIS A 232 -12.02 -5.79 3.52
CA HIS A 232 -11.88 -6.78 4.57
C HIS A 232 -13.00 -7.82 4.48
N PRO A 233 -12.71 -9.14 4.58
CA PRO A 233 -13.73 -10.19 4.48
C PRO A 233 -14.90 -10.03 5.46
N SER A 234 -14.65 -9.52 6.67
CA SER A 234 -15.65 -9.28 7.71
C SER A 234 -15.89 -7.79 8.00
N GLY A 235 -15.48 -6.88 7.11
CA GLY A 235 -15.72 -5.45 7.27
C GLY A 235 -14.88 -4.76 8.35
N GLN A 236 -13.88 -5.43 8.91
CA GLN A 236 -12.96 -4.89 9.91
C GLN A 236 -11.84 -4.07 9.26
N ARG A 237 -11.00 -3.46 10.09
CA ARG A 237 -9.89 -2.62 9.62
C ARG A 237 -8.55 -3.34 9.59
N PHE A 238 -8.36 -4.32 10.44
CA PHE A 238 -7.13 -5.08 10.57
C PHE A 238 -7.36 -6.53 10.17
N LEU A 239 -6.50 -7.03 9.27
CA LEU A 239 -6.55 -8.39 8.78
C LEU A 239 -5.24 -9.09 9.20
N VAL A 240 -5.36 -10.08 10.08
CA VAL A 240 -4.26 -10.94 10.46
C VAL A 240 -4.05 -11.99 9.39
N LYS A 241 -2.82 -12.09 8.89
CA LYS A 241 -2.38 -13.12 7.95
C LYS A 241 -1.53 -14.14 8.70
N GLN A 242 -1.81 -15.42 8.48
CA GLN A 242 -1.10 -16.54 9.09
C GLN A 242 0.26 -16.83 8.43
N TYR A 243 0.86 -15.81 7.82
CA TYR A 243 2.17 -15.86 7.19
C TYR A 243 2.74 -14.42 7.06
N PRO A 244 4.06 -14.23 7.18
CA PRO A 244 4.74 -12.99 6.87
C PRO A 244 4.63 -12.63 5.37
N LYS A 245 5.14 -11.46 5.00
CA LYS A 245 5.06 -10.97 3.61
C LYS A 245 5.75 -11.88 2.59
N ASP A 246 6.83 -12.53 2.99
CA ASP A 246 7.63 -13.49 2.21
C ASP A 246 7.10 -14.93 2.25
N LYS A 247 6.02 -15.16 3.02
CA LYS A 247 5.36 -16.45 3.22
C LYS A 247 6.23 -17.51 3.92
N GLU A 248 7.34 -17.09 4.53
CA GLU A 248 8.24 -17.95 5.28
C GLU A 248 8.27 -17.55 6.75
N ASN A 249 8.14 -18.53 7.64
CA ASN A 249 8.32 -18.32 9.06
C ASN A 249 9.81 -18.18 9.35
N ARG A 250 10.17 -17.32 10.28
CA ARG A 250 11.55 -17.17 10.72
C ARG A 250 11.67 -17.06 12.22
N ARG A 251 12.81 -17.44 12.72
CA ARG A 251 13.17 -17.39 14.14
C ARG A 251 14.39 -16.48 14.30
N LEU A 252 14.36 -15.64 15.30
CA LEU A 252 15.48 -14.76 15.61
C LEU A 252 15.68 -14.70 17.13
N LYS A 253 16.94 -14.64 17.55
CA LYS A 253 17.30 -14.50 18.97
C LYS A 253 17.32 -13.01 19.33
N LEU A 254 16.72 -12.68 20.47
CA LEU A 254 16.78 -11.35 21.08
C LEU A 254 17.90 -11.28 22.10
N SER A 255 18.35 -10.09 22.45
CA SER A 255 19.30 -9.89 23.55
C SER A 255 18.67 -10.28 24.89
N GLN A 256 19.48 -10.64 25.83
CA GLN A 256 19.04 -10.96 27.20
C GLN A 256 18.34 -9.75 27.84
N GLN A 257 18.83 -8.53 27.55
CA GLN A 257 18.26 -7.29 28.09
C GLN A 257 16.85 -7.03 27.57
N LEU A 258 16.65 -7.12 26.25
CA LEU A 258 15.33 -6.91 25.65
C LEU A 258 14.37 -8.01 26.09
N ASN A 259 14.80 -9.27 26.10
CA ASN A 259 13.99 -10.40 26.58
C ASN A 259 13.51 -10.19 28.02
N ALA A 260 14.39 -9.76 28.92
CA ALA A 260 14.02 -9.44 30.31
C ALA A 260 12.98 -8.29 30.40
N LYS A 261 13.14 -7.23 29.60
CA LYS A 261 12.18 -6.12 29.54
C LYS A 261 10.81 -6.59 29.02
N LEU A 262 10.79 -7.44 28.00
CA LEU A 262 9.55 -8.01 27.44
C LEU A 262 8.87 -8.92 28.46
N ALA A 263 9.60 -9.79 29.15
CA ALA A 263 9.08 -10.65 30.21
C ALA A 263 8.47 -9.82 31.37
N ALA A 264 9.17 -8.78 31.80
CA ALA A 264 8.66 -7.85 32.81
C ALA A 264 7.38 -7.13 32.37
N HIS A 265 7.32 -6.73 31.08
CA HIS A 265 6.12 -6.11 30.51
C HIS A 265 4.93 -7.06 30.48
N ILE A 266 5.15 -8.32 30.05
CA ILE A 266 4.13 -9.39 30.05
C ILE A 266 3.58 -9.58 31.46
N ALA A 267 4.46 -9.77 32.45
CA ALA A 267 4.07 -9.96 33.84
C ALA A 267 3.31 -8.76 34.43
N ALA A 268 3.82 -7.54 34.18
CA ALA A 268 3.20 -6.31 34.70
C ALA A 268 1.81 -6.04 34.11
N LYS A 269 1.54 -6.51 32.88
CA LYS A 269 0.26 -6.38 32.21
C LYS A 269 -0.66 -7.58 32.39
N GLY A 270 -0.17 -8.70 32.95
CA GLY A 270 -0.91 -9.93 33.08
C GLY A 270 -1.34 -10.53 31.75
N LEU A 271 -0.49 -10.43 30.72
CA LEU A 271 -0.82 -10.87 29.37
C LEU A 271 -0.82 -12.40 29.28
N SER A 272 -1.83 -12.94 28.60
CA SER A 272 -1.95 -14.36 28.25
C SER A 272 -1.24 -14.66 26.91
N GLU A 273 -1.05 -15.94 26.59
CA GLU A 273 -0.30 -16.38 25.38
C GLU A 273 -0.83 -15.77 24.08
N ASP A 274 -2.15 -15.60 23.95
CA ASP A 274 -2.78 -15.07 22.76
C ASP A 274 -2.89 -13.54 22.71
N ASP A 275 -2.49 -12.85 23.78
CA ASP A 275 -2.55 -11.41 23.83
C ASP A 275 -1.43 -10.76 23.00
N LEU A 276 -1.75 -9.61 22.40
CA LEU A 276 -0.75 -8.77 21.75
C LEU A 276 0.19 -8.17 22.79
N LEU A 277 1.49 -8.21 22.55
CA LEU A 277 2.46 -7.54 23.42
C LEU A 277 2.25 -6.04 23.48
N PHE A 278 1.92 -5.45 22.35
CA PHE A 278 1.73 -4.02 22.21
C PHE A 278 0.31 -3.74 21.72
N THR A 279 -0.50 -3.16 22.56
CA THR A 279 -1.86 -2.74 22.19
C THR A 279 -1.94 -1.23 22.08
N MET A 280 -2.86 -0.76 21.25
CA MET A 280 -3.18 0.64 21.21
C MET A 280 -3.90 1.01 22.53
N LEU A 281 -3.17 1.63 23.43
CA LEU A 281 -3.80 2.38 24.51
C LEU A 281 -4.56 3.53 23.84
N VAL A 282 -5.86 3.36 23.62
CA VAL A 282 -6.73 4.50 23.40
C VAL A 282 -6.73 5.23 24.73
N PRO A 283 -6.05 6.38 24.88
CA PRO A 283 -6.32 7.21 26.02
C PRO A 283 -7.84 7.45 25.95
N ALA A 284 -8.55 7.17 27.02
CA ALA A 284 -9.92 7.69 27.17
C ALA A 284 -9.87 9.11 26.64
N SER A 285 -10.55 9.37 25.50
CA SER A 285 -10.46 10.69 24.87
C SER A 285 -10.54 11.69 26.00
N PRO A 286 -9.52 12.51 26.27
CA PRO A 286 -9.73 13.59 27.18
C PRO A 286 -10.92 14.29 26.55
N THR A 287 -12.05 14.29 27.25
CA THR A 287 -13.18 15.12 26.89
C THR A 287 -12.55 16.45 26.58
N ALA A 288 -12.46 16.76 25.29
CA ALA A 288 -11.69 17.91 24.82
C ALA A 288 -12.26 19.04 25.65
N ARG A 289 -11.50 19.52 26.64
CA ARG A 289 -11.94 20.63 27.47
C ARG A 289 -12.22 21.72 26.48
N LEU A 290 -13.53 21.90 26.19
CA LEU A 290 -13.99 22.95 25.30
C LEU A 290 -13.46 24.22 25.97
N ARG A 291 -12.41 24.78 25.35
CA ARG A 291 -11.81 26.02 25.87
C ARG A 291 -12.88 27.10 25.80
N ALA A 292 -12.98 27.88 26.84
CA ALA A 292 -13.82 29.06 26.79
C ALA A 292 -13.46 29.88 25.54
N LEU A 293 -14.49 30.19 24.76
CA LEU A 293 -14.29 31.03 23.58
C LEU A 293 -14.04 32.47 24.06
N PRO A 294 -13.08 33.17 23.43
CA PRO A 294 -13.00 34.62 23.58
C PRO A 294 -14.32 35.27 23.11
N ASP A 295 -14.63 36.42 23.67
CA ASP A 295 -15.79 37.17 23.21
C ASP A 295 -15.71 37.42 21.68
N PRO A 296 -16.70 36.97 20.90
CA PRO A 296 -16.75 37.21 19.46
C PRO A 296 -16.60 38.69 19.06
N ALA A 297 -16.95 39.60 19.97
CA ALA A 297 -16.81 41.04 19.74
C ALA A 297 -15.34 41.48 19.62
N THR A 298 -14.41 40.78 20.26
CA THR A 298 -12.97 41.11 20.29
C THR A 298 -12.19 40.55 19.13
N LEU A 299 -12.78 39.63 18.34
CA LEU A 299 -12.05 38.84 17.31
C LEU A 299 -12.22 39.36 15.87
N GLY A 300 -12.99 40.44 15.67
CA GLY A 300 -13.27 41.00 14.35
C GLY A 300 -14.12 40.09 13.46
N PHE A 301 -14.05 40.33 12.14
CA PHE A 301 -14.91 39.70 11.14
C PHE A 301 -14.12 38.80 10.17
N THR A 302 -14.82 37.81 9.59
CA THR A 302 -14.31 36.99 8.51
C THR A 302 -14.07 37.82 7.25
N LYS A 303 -13.30 37.26 6.31
CA LYS A 303 -13.27 37.83 4.96
C LYS A 303 -14.67 37.83 4.36
N PRO A 304 -15.02 38.83 3.50
CA PRO A 304 -16.31 38.85 2.81
C PRO A 304 -16.52 37.54 2.04
N ASN A 305 -17.75 37.03 2.07
CA ASN A 305 -18.14 35.90 1.21
C ASN A 305 -18.48 36.40 -0.20
N VAL A 306 -18.87 35.49 -1.09
CA VAL A 306 -19.25 35.82 -2.52
C VAL A 306 -20.35 36.89 -2.59
N ALA A 307 -21.19 37.02 -1.57
CA ALA A 307 -22.26 38.04 -1.49
C ALA A 307 -21.80 39.29 -0.71
N GLY A 308 -20.51 39.51 -0.49
CA GLY A 308 -19.97 40.66 0.23
C GLY A 308 -20.22 40.68 1.73
N ARG A 309 -20.81 39.64 2.32
CA ARG A 309 -21.18 39.59 3.75
C ARG A 309 -20.03 39.07 4.60
N GLN A 310 -19.84 39.73 5.74
CA GLN A 310 -18.86 39.35 6.76
C GLN A 310 -19.57 38.86 8.02
N TYR A 311 -18.93 37.96 8.76
CA TYR A 311 -19.48 37.33 9.97
C TYR A 311 -18.43 37.39 11.08
N ARG A 312 -18.85 37.56 12.33
CA ARG A 312 -17.95 37.57 13.49
C ARG A 312 -17.24 36.23 13.62
N HIS A 313 -15.97 36.26 14.00
CA HIS A 313 -15.24 35.07 14.39
C HIS A 313 -15.82 34.44 15.67
N ALA A 314 -15.47 33.19 15.98
CA ALA A 314 -15.99 32.42 17.11
C ALA A 314 -17.52 32.21 17.10
N THR A 315 -18.16 32.28 15.95
CA THR A 315 -19.62 32.06 15.80
C THR A 315 -19.91 30.94 14.80
N MET A 316 -21.11 30.32 14.95
CA MET A 316 -21.61 29.36 13.94
C MET A 316 -21.79 30.00 12.55
N SER A 317 -22.20 31.25 12.50
CA SER A 317 -22.34 32.00 11.26
C SER A 317 -20.98 32.21 10.59
N GLY A 318 -19.94 32.54 11.36
CA GLY A 318 -18.58 32.63 10.86
C GLY A 318 -18.06 31.30 10.31
N TYR A 319 -18.41 30.17 10.94
CA TYR A 319 -18.01 28.85 10.47
C TYR A 319 -18.79 28.39 9.23
N ASN A 320 -20.13 28.51 9.23
CA ASN A 320 -21.00 27.99 8.18
C ASN A 320 -21.12 28.96 6.99
N ALA A 321 -21.56 30.19 7.22
CA ALA A 321 -21.84 31.17 6.19
C ALA A 321 -20.58 31.92 5.76
N GLY A 322 -19.70 32.27 6.70
CA GLY A 322 -18.39 32.87 6.43
C GLY A 322 -17.33 31.88 5.95
N LYS A 323 -17.62 30.57 5.96
CA LYS A 323 -16.67 29.47 5.63
C LYS A 323 -15.32 29.60 6.32
N CYS A 324 -15.25 30.32 7.44
CA CYS A 324 -14.01 30.53 8.17
C CYS A 324 -13.60 29.24 8.90
N ARG A 325 -12.33 28.89 8.79
CA ARG A 325 -11.75 27.68 9.41
C ARG A 325 -10.66 28.02 10.44
N CYS A 326 -10.62 29.26 10.91
CA CYS A 326 -9.74 29.62 12.03
C CYS A 326 -10.10 28.81 13.28
N ARG A 327 -9.18 28.77 14.25
CA ARG A 327 -9.34 27.98 15.47
C ARG A 327 -10.64 28.36 16.20
N HIS A 328 -10.91 29.65 16.41
CA HIS A 328 -12.07 30.12 17.15
C HIS A 328 -13.41 29.75 16.48
N CYS A 329 -13.51 29.80 15.15
CA CYS A 329 -14.71 29.35 14.43
C CYS A 329 -14.89 27.83 14.49
N LYS A 330 -13.80 27.05 14.49
CA LYS A 330 -13.85 25.59 14.69
C LYS A 330 -14.31 25.24 16.09
N ASP A 331 -13.80 25.93 17.11
CA ASP A 331 -14.16 25.72 18.50
C ASP A 331 -15.62 26.09 18.75
N ALA A 332 -16.11 27.19 18.20
CA ALA A 332 -17.54 27.58 18.25
C ALA A 332 -18.46 26.52 17.64
N ALA A 333 -18.06 25.98 16.47
CA ALA A 333 -18.82 24.90 15.83
C ALA A 333 -18.79 23.60 16.65
N ALA A 334 -17.69 23.29 17.32
CA ALA A 334 -17.57 22.13 18.20
C ALA A 334 -18.46 22.25 19.42
N ILE A 335 -18.45 23.41 20.10
CA ILE A 335 -19.30 23.73 21.28
C ILE A 335 -20.76 23.63 20.88
N TYR A 336 -21.18 24.27 19.79
CA TYR A 336 -22.57 24.24 19.34
C TYR A 336 -23.07 22.81 19.07
N ARG A 337 -22.25 21.98 18.41
CA ARG A 337 -22.60 20.57 18.16
C ARG A 337 -22.64 19.75 19.43
N ALA A 338 -21.77 20.06 20.43
CA ALA A 338 -21.78 19.40 21.70
C ALA A 338 -23.06 19.75 22.49
N SER A 339 -23.45 21.02 22.51
CA SER A 339 -24.71 21.48 23.14
C SER A 339 -25.92 20.80 22.50
N ARG A 340 -26.04 20.79 21.19
CA ARG A 340 -27.15 20.12 20.49
C ARG A 340 -27.28 18.63 20.82
N ARG A 341 -26.14 17.94 20.98
CA ARG A 341 -26.15 16.53 21.43
C ARG A 341 -26.57 16.38 22.88
N ALA A 342 -26.08 17.27 23.74
CA ALA A 342 -26.51 17.29 25.15
C ALA A 342 -28.02 17.54 25.28
N ASP A 343 -28.59 18.38 24.41
CA ASP A 343 -30.03 18.68 24.34
C ASP A 343 -30.85 17.59 23.60
N GLY A 344 -30.24 16.48 23.19
CA GLY A 344 -30.92 15.40 22.45
C GLY A 344 -31.40 15.78 21.03
N LYS A 345 -30.97 16.93 20.51
CA LYS A 345 -31.37 17.44 19.18
C LYS A 345 -30.59 16.81 18.01
N ASP A 346 -29.42 16.25 18.28
CA ASP A 346 -28.59 15.51 17.33
C ASP A 346 -28.25 14.14 17.93
N GLU A 347 -28.27 13.11 17.13
CA GLU A 347 -27.79 11.79 17.56
C GLU A 347 -26.37 11.89 18.11
N PRO A 348 -26.06 11.20 19.23
CA PRO A 348 -24.70 11.09 19.70
C PRO A 348 -23.86 10.59 18.52
N ARG A 349 -22.82 11.33 18.17
CA ARG A 349 -21.83 10.82 17.22
C ARG A 349 -21.33 9.53 17.85
N GLN A 350 -21.77 8.40 17.31
CA GLN A 350 -21.16 7.14 17.73
C GLN A 350 -19.67 7.37 17.64
N PRO A 351 -18.91 7.12 18.73
CA PRO A 351 -17.46 7.10 18.60
C PRO A 351 -17.23 6.26 17.36
N ARG A 352 -16.50 6.75 16.36
CA ARG A 352 -15.95 5.83 15.37
C ARG A 352 -15.30 4.79 16.24
N ALA A 353 -15.92 3.62 16.31
CA ALA A 353 -15.28 2.48 16.90
C ALA A 353 -13.93 2.45 16.20
N VAL A 354 -12.87 2.79 16.93
CA VAL A 354 -11.53 2.57 16.48
C VAL A 354 -11.42 1.07 16.67
N ASP A 355 -12.04 0.36 15.72
CA ASP A 355 -12.04 -1.08 15.67
C ASP A 355 -10.64 -1.48 15.28
N THR A 356 -9.78 -1.52 16.29
CA THR A 356 -8.37 -1.83 16.14
C THR A 356 -8.10 -3.27 16.53
N ASP A 357 -9.10 -4.00 17.07
CA ASP A 357 -8.90 -5.32 17.69
C ASP A 357 -7.71 -5.31 18.68
N GLY A 358 -7.36 -4.15 19.22
CA GLY A 358 -6.15 -3.94 19.99
C GLY A 358 -4.89 -3.60 19.17
N HIS A 359 -4.88 -3.80 17.87
CA HIS A 359 -3.70 -3.53 17.04
C HIS A 359 -3.37 -2.03 16.94
N ILE A 360 -2.07 -1.73 16.91
CA ILE A 360 -1.57 -0.36 16.77
C ILE A 360 -1.59 0.05 15.29
N SER A 361 -2.42 1.05 14.95
CA SER A 361 -2.42 1.65 13.62
C SER A 361 -1.08 2.33 13.35
N ARG A 362 -0.44 1.99 12.22
CA ARG A 362 0.82 2.62 11.78
C ARG A 362 0.70 4.13 11.66
N ASP A 363 -0.42 4.63 11.12
CA ASP A 363 -0.62 6.06 10.94
C ASP A 363 -0.84 6.78 12.27
N TRP A 364 -1.55 6.15 13.20
CA TRP A 364 -1.71 6.68 14.55
C TRP A 364 -0.36 6.77 15.27
N PHE A 365 0.43 5.68 15.26
CA PHE A 365 1.76 5.66 15.87
C PHE A 365 2.66 6.75 15.28
N ARG A 366 2.70 6.85 13.95
CA ARG A 366 3.47 7.87 13.25
C ARG A 366 3.08 9.28 13.66
N GLN A 367 1.77 9.57 13.77
CA GLN A 367 1.27 10.91 14.03
C GLN A 367 1.32 11.29 15.51
N LYS A 368 1.08 10.35 16.40
CA LYS A 368 0.90 10.62 17.82
C LYS A 368 2.14 10.35 18.69
N ILE A 369 2.97 9.40 18.26
CA ILE A 369 4.15 8.95 19.02
C ILE A 369 5.43 9.32 18.28
N TRP A 370 5.63 8.73 17.10
CA TRP A 370 6.89 8.80 16.37
C TRP A 370 7.24 10.20 15.87
N GLY A 371 6.34 10.87 15.16
CA GLY A 371 6.57 12.22 14.64
C GLY A 371 6.86 13.27 15.72
N PRO A 372 6.12 13.32 16.83
CA PRO A 372 6.47 14.17 17.98
C PRO A 372 7.81 13.81 18.62
N ALA A 373 8.18 12.52 18.72
CA ALA A 373 9.48 12.10 19.26
C ALA A 373 10.64 12.57 18.37
N LEU A 374 10.54 12.39 17.05
CA LEU A 374 11.53 12.87 16.09
C LEU A 374 11.78 14.40 16.22
N LYS A 375 10.70 15.17 16.40
CA LYS A 375 10.81 16.62 16.60
C LYS A 375 11.52 16.98 17.90
N ARG A 376 11.20 16.27 19.00
CA ARG A 376 11.88 16.49 20.30
C ARG A 376 13.34 16.07 20.27
N ALA A 377 13.66 15.01 19.53
CA ALA A 377 15.03 14.53 19.32
C ALA A 377 15.87 15.41 18.36
N GLY A 378 15.28 16.49 17.80
CA GLY A 378 16.00 17.40 16.90
C GLY A 378 16.39 16.78 15.56
N MET A 379 15.67 15.73 15.08
CA MET A 379 15.99 15.09 13.81
C MET A 379 15.80 16.03 12.63
N THR A 380 16.83 16.18 11.82
CA THR A 380 16.89 17.11 10.67
C THR A 380 16.38 16.49 9.36
N PHE A 381 16.16 15.18 9.32
CA PHE A 381 15.65 14.48 8.17
C PHE A 381 14.49 13.56 8.57
N HIS A 382 13.70 13.15 7.57
CA HIS A 382 12.54 12.32 7.81
C HIS A 382 12.96 10.87 8.06
N VAL A 383 12.64 10.36 9.26
CA VAL A 383 12.85 8.96 9.67
C VAL A 383 11.49 8.28 9.80
N ARG A 384 11.27 7.21 9.08
CA ARG A 384 10.07 6.36 9.19
C ARG A 384 10.32 5.26 10.23
N ALA A 385 9.29 4.71 10.84
CA ALA A 385 9.43 3.52 11.68
C ALA A 385 10.14 2.36 10.94
N HIS A 386 9.85 2.17 9.64
CA HIS A 386 10.54 1.16 8.82
C HIS A 386 12.05 1.42 8.63
N ASP A 387 12.52 2.64 8.84
CA ASP A 387 13.95 2.94 8.75
C ASP A 387 14.72 2.40 9.97
N LEU A 388 14.04 2.02 11.08
CA LEU A 388 14.63 1.26 12.18
C LEU A 388 15.11 -0.13 11.70
N ARG A 389 14.32 -0.78 10.86
CA ARG A 389 14.73 -2.04 10.24
C ARG A 389 15.91 -1.86 9.28
N HIS A 390 16.01 -0.71 8.61
CA HIS A 390 17.19 -0.39 7.81
C HIS A 390 18.42 -0.16 8.71
N ALA A 391 18.25 0.53 9.83
CA ALA A 391 19.31 0.73 10.83
C ALA A 391 19.75 -0.64 11.42
N HIS A 392 18.81 -1.49 11.82
CA HIS A 392 19.12 -2.84 12.29
C HIS A 392 20.03 -3.62 11.32
N ALA A 393 19.68 -3.64 10.02
CA ALA A 393 20.48 -4.33 9.02
C ALA A 393 21.87 -3.73 8.88
N SER A 394 21.94 -2.40 8.78
CA SER A 394 23.22 -1.67 8.62
C SER A 394 24.14 -1.82 9.83
N TRP A 395 23.59 -1.73 11.05
CA TRP A 395 24.36 -1.86 12.27
C TRP A 395 24.87 -3.30 12.49
N LEU A 396 24.08 -4.32 12.15
CA LEU A 396 24.56 -5.71 12.19
C LEU A 396 25.74 -5.91 11.24
N LEU A 397 25.64 -5.43 10.00
CA LEU A 397 26.71 -5.54 9.02
C LEU A 397 27.94 -4.75 9.43
N ALA A 398 27.77 -3.52 9.97
CA ALA A 398 28.87 -2.72 10.52
C ALA A 398 29.53 -3.39 11.72
N GLY A 399 28.78 -4.17 12.52
CA GLY A 399 29.28 -5.00 13.60
C GLY A 399 29.91 -6.33 13.15
N GLY A 400 30.08 -6.56 11.85
CA GLY A 400 30.73 -7.76 11.30
C GLY A 400 29.82 -8.97 11.12
N ALA A 401 28.50 -8.80 11.21
CA ALA A 401 27.58 -9.91 10.95
C ALA A 401 27.59 -10.31 9.48
N ASP A 402 27.49 -11.61 9.22
CA ASP A 402 27.42 -12.16 7.87
C ASP A 402 26.14 -11.71 7.13
N LEU A 403 26.29 -11.40 5.83
CA LEU A 403 25.21 -10.90 4.98
C LEU A 403 24.04 -11.89 4.86
N GLN A 404 24.34 -13.19 4.80
CA GLN A 404 23.31 -14.25 4.73
C GLN A 404 22.55 -14.33 6.04
N MET A 405 23.23 -14.24 7.19
CA MET A 405 22.59 -14.21 8.51
C MET A 405 21.65 -12.99 8.64
N VAL A 406 22.10 -11.80 8.19
CA VAL A 406 21.25 -10.59 8.20
C VAL A 406 20.06 -10.76 7.27
N LYS A 407 20.24 -11.35 6.09
CA LYS A 407 19.14 -11.66 5.15
C LYS A 407 18.09 -12.55 5.81
N GLU A 408 18.50 -13.66 6.44
CA GLU A 408 17.61 -14.61 7.11
C GLU A 408 16.89 -13.97 8.30
N ARG A 409 17.60 -13.25 9.14
CA ARG A 409 17.03 -12.53 10.28
C ARG A 409 15.95 -11.53 9.85
N LEU A 410 16.18 -10.83 8.75
CA LEU A 410 15.20 -9.91 8.18
C LEU A 410 14.08 -10.62 7.40
N GLY A 411 14.27 -11.84 6.94
CA GLY A 411 13.35 -12.52 6.02
C GLY A 411 13.30 -11.81 4.67
N HIS A 412 14.44 -11.61 4.02
CA HIS A 412 14.50 -11.11 2.66
C HIS A 412 14.55 -12.28 1.68
N GLY A 413 13.57 -12.38 0.79
CA GLY A 413 13.52 -13.42 -0.23
C GLY A 413 14.69 -13.40 -1.22
N SER A 414 15.39 -12.24 -1.34
CA SER A 414 16.58 -12.10 -2.21
C SER A 414 17.71 -11.43 -1.45
N ILE A 415 18.92 -11.94 -1.64
CA ILE A 415 20.15 -11.36 -1.07
C ILE A 415 20.39 -9.94 -1.59
N SER A 416 20.02 -9.64 -2.85
CA SER A 416 20.15 -8.30 -3.45
C SER A 416 19.36 -7.21 -2.68
N THR A 417 18.36 -7.60 -1.90
CA THR A 417 17.67 -6.67 -1.00
C THR A 417 18.55 -6.28 0.19
N THR A 418 19.37 -7.20 0.68
CA THR A 418 20.28 -6.98 1.81
C THR A 418 21.59 -6.32 1.37
N GLU A 419 22.09 -6.61 0.18
CA GLU A 419 23.28 -5.98 -0.41
C GLU A 419 23.18 -4.45 -0.47
N ARG A 420 21.97 -3.90 -0.51
CA ARG A 420 21.73 -2.45 -0.50
C ARG A 420 22.27 -1.76 0.76
N TYR A 421 22.49 -2.49 1.84
CA TYR A 421 23.05 -1.95 3.09
C TYR A 421 24.57 -1.92 3.08
N LEU A 422 25.25 -2.70 2.23
CA LEU A 422 26.70 -2.68 2.10
C LEU A 422 27.22 -1.30 1.67
N HIS A 423 26.46 -0.61 0.84
CA HIS A 423 26.81 0.76 0.39
C HIS A 423 26.66 1.83 1.47
N THR A 424 26.19 1.48 2.66
CA THR A 424 25.99 2.41 3.78
C THR A 424 27.08 2.26 4.86
N LEU A 425 28.04 1.39 4.65
CA LEU A 425 29.15 1.12 5.58
C LEU A 425 30.33 2.04 5.20
N PRO A 426 30.64 3.08 6.02
CA PRO A 426 31.73 4.03 5.71
C PRO A 426 33.13 3.39 5.74
N GLU A 427 33.29 2.33 6.53
CA GLU A 427 34.58 1.71 6.86
C GLU A 427 34.74 0.32 6.22
N ALA A 428 33.89 -0.09 5.29
CA ALA A 428 33.92 -1.43 4.71
C ALA A 428 35.27 -1.73 3.99
N ASP A 429 35.90 -0.75 3.39
CA ASP A 429 37.20 -0.87 2.73
C ASP A 429 38.34 -0.98 3.77
N ASP A 430 38.27 -0.25 4.87
CA ASP A 430 39.24 -0.31 5.95
C ASP A 430 39.22 -1.64 6.67
N ASP A 431 38.03 -2.17 6.99
CA ASP A 431 37.83 -3.50 7.55
C ASP A 431 38.36 -4.61 6.63
N ALA A 432 38.16 -4.48 5.30
CA ALA A 432 38.67 -5.43 4.32
C ALA A 432 40.20 -5.40 4.25
N LEU A 433 40.81 -4.19 4.31
CA LEU A 433 42.26 -4.01 4.34
C LEU A 433 42.87 -4.54 5.63
N ASP A 434 42.22 -4.35 6.76
CA ASP A 434 42.65 -4.90 8.05
C ASP A 434 42.55 -6.43 8.07
N ALA A 435 41.49 -7.01 7.50
CA ALA A 435 41.38 -8.46 7.36
C ALA A 435 42.52 -9.04 6.47
N PHE A 436 42.82 -8.34 5.36
CA PHE A 436 43.91 -8.74 4.47
C PHE A 436 45.27 -8.61 5.17
N SER A 437 45.49 -7.53 5.93
CA SER A 437 46.72 -7.30 6.69
C SER A 437 46.95 -8.37 7.75
N ARG A 438 45.92 -8.80 8.47
CA ARG A 438 45.94 -9.92 9.44
C ARG A 438 46.39 -11.23 8.81
N ILE A 439 45.93 -11.54 7.60
CA ILE A 439 46.31 -12.77 6.88
C ILE A 439 47.80 -12.67 6.46
N ARG A 440 48.23 -11.56 5.93
CA ARG A 440 49.65 -11.37 5.52
C ARG A 440 50.65 -11.45 6.70
N THR A 441 50.29 -10.91 7.87
CA THR A 441 51.18 -10.95 9.07
C THR A 441 51.26 -12.37 9.62
N ARG A 442 50.20 -13.22 9.51
CA ARG A 442 50.25 -14.64 9.90
C ARG A 442 51.23 -15.46 9.05
N THR A 443 51.45 -15.07 7.80
CA THR A 443 52.34 -15.80 6.89
C THR A 443 53.81 -15.48 7.13
N GLN A 444 54.12 -14.34 7.73
CA GLN A 444 55.51 -13.94 8.08
C GLN A 444 56.04 -14.49 9.43
N GLY A 445 55.17 -15.08 10.23
CA GLY A 445 55.49 -15.62 11.57
C GLY A 445 55.73 -17.14 11.67
N ARG A 446 55.85 -17.87 10.53
CA ARG A 446 56.29 -19.28 10.54
C ARG A 446 57.76 -19.34 10.14
N PRO A 447 58.71 -19.58 11.06
CA PRO A 447 60.06 -19.99 10.71
C PRO A 447 59.99 -21.38 10.02
N ALA A 448 60.84 -21.56 8.99
CA ALA A 448 61.00 -22.80 8.24
C ALA A 448 61.54 -23.94 9.11
#